data_3548bfde07db798e08854821ded0b0b7
#
_entry.id   3548bfde07db798e08854821ded0b0b7
#
_cell.length_a   1.000
_cell.length_b   1.000
_cell.length_c   1.000
_cell.angle_alpha   90.00
_cell.angle_beta   90.00
_cell.angle_gamma   90.00
#
_symmetry.space_group_name_H-M   'P 1'
#
loop_
_entity.id
_entity.type
_entity.pdbx_description
1 polymer ?
#
loop_
_entity_poly.entity_id
_entity_poly.type
_entity_poly.pdbx_seq_one_letter_code
_entity_poly.pdbx_strand_id
1 'polypeptide(L)'
;MKELGIIIPMHEFGKENIELLNKAIESVPEDMPICLSTPKGTTPAKIKGASNRLNLVVSDEEGSSFAELVENGVNAFANNPDVKWFSILEFDDTYTPIWLDNTKRYIDFMPDTSVFMFLEDITDFNDGKYIGFGNEAAWASSFSNELGFIDLDCLQNYFDFYLTGSIFNLKDWIEVGGLKPSIKITFWYEWLLRATNKGKKVFVIPKVGYNHTLGRKDSLVEQYKAEISKEESQWWFDLAKREYFYKEDRKKEYDPEIQDTEG
;
A
#
# COMPACT_ATOMS: atom_id res chain seq x y z
N MET A 1 7.51 11.93 15.38
CA MET A 1 6.16 11.42 15.76
C MET A 1 6.29 9.95 16.11
N LYS A 2 6.38 9.60 17.40
CA LYS A 2 6.67 8.21 17.85
C LYS A 2 5.54 7.22 17.55
N GLU A 3 4.33 7.73 17.30
CA GLU A 3 3.15 6.90 17.01
C GLU A 3 3.05 6.42 15.55
N LEU A 4 3.97 6.85 14.69
CA LEU A 4 4.02 6.46 13.28
C LEU A 4 5.28 5.63 13.01
N GLY A 5 5.11 4.39 12.53
CA GLY A 5 6.17 3.49 12.13
C GLY A 5 6.29 3.38 10.61
N ILE A 6 7.48 3.08 10.12
CA ILE A 6 7.74 2.85 8.69
C ILE A 6 8.08 1.38 8.47
N ILE A 7 7.40 0.75 7.52
CA ILE A 7 7.68 -0.63 7.07
C ILE A 7 8.40 -0.53 5.72
N ILE A 8 9.57 -1.13 5.63
CA ILE A 8 10.30 -1.29 4.36
C ILE A 8 10.32 -2.77 4.00
N PRO A 9 9.46 -3.23 3.07
CA PRO A 9 9.54 -4.59 2.54
C PRO A 9 10.71 -4.68 1.56
N MET A 10 11.64 -5.60 1.76
CA MET A 10 12.81 -5.76 0.91
C MET A 10 13.12 -7.23 0.66
N HIS A 11 13.10 -7.66 -0.60
CA HIS A 11 13.28 -9.05 -1.01
C HIS A 11 14.66 -9.36 -1.59
N GLU A 12 15.41 -8.34 -2.04
CA GLU A 12 16.72 -8.47 -2.67
C GLU A 12 17.81 -7.65 -1.98
N PHE A 13 19.04 -8.18 -1.98
CA PHE A 13 20.17 -7.64 -1.22
C PHE A 13 21.44 -7.58 -2.07
N GLY A 14 21.44 -6.79 -3.13
CA GLY A 14 22.62 -6.40 -3.88
C GLY A 14 23.26 -5.11 -3.34
N LYS A 15 24.46 -4.76 -3.80
CA LYS A 15 25.12 -3.51 -3.41
C LYS A 15 24.26 -2.29 -3.80
N GLU A 16 23.70 -2.32 -5.00
CA GLU A 16 22.84 -1.25 -5.54
C GLU A 16 21.58 -1.10 -4.67
N ASN A 17 20.93 -2.21 -4.31
CA ASN A 17 19.73 -2.20 -3.50
C ASN A 17 19.99 -1.67 -2.07
N ILE A 18 21.18 -1.89 -1.52
CA ILE A 18 21.58 -1.28 -0.24
C ILE A 18 21.79 0.24 -0.38
N GLU A 19 22.30 0.70 -1.50
CA GLU A 19 22.43 2.15 -1.78
C GLU A 19 21.06 2.82 -1.91
N LEU A 20 20.11 2.16 -2.59
CA LEU A 20 18.72 2.62 -2.68
C LEU A 20 18.04 2.62 -1.29
N LEU A 21 18.15 1.52 -0.55
CA LEU A 21 17.64 1.42 0.82
C LEU A 21 18.17 2.57 1.71
N ASN A 22 19.44 2.92 1.61
CA ASN A 22 19.99 4.03 2.39
C ASN A 22 19.34 5.36 2.04
N LYS A 23 19.09 5.63 0.75
CA LYS A 23 18.38 6.84 0.32
C LYS A 23 16.93 6.86 0.83
N ALA A 24 16.24 5.71 0.78
CA ALA A 24 14.91 5.57 1.34
C ALA A 24 14.90 5.92 2.84
N ILE A 25 15.83 5.34 3.62
CA ILE A 25 15.97 5.59 5.06
C ILE A 25 16.31 7.05 5.35
N GLU A 26 17.17 7.68 4.55
CA GLU A 26 17.53 9.11 4.70
C GLU A 26 16.32 10.03 4.52
N SER A 27 15.33 9.62 3.74
CA SER A 27 14.07 10.37 3.56
C SER A 27 13.12 10.25 4.76
N VAL A 28 13.34 9.28 5.66
CA VAL A 28 12.54 9.06 6.87
C VAL A 28 13.05 9.95 8.00
N PRO A 29 12.19 10.73 8.67
CA PRO A 29 12.58 11.53 9.84
C PRO A 29 13.29 10.72 10.93
N GLU A 30 14.30 11.31 11.58
CA GLU A 30 15.22 10.59 12.48
C GLU A 30 14.55 9.91 13.69
N ASP A 31 13.45 10.45 14.17
CA ASP A 31 12.73 9.97 15.37
C ASP A 31 11.68 8.89 15.09
N MET A 32 11.57 8.44 13.85
CA MET A 32 10.59 7.41 13.47
C MET A 32 11.17 6.00 13.55
N PRO A 33 10.43 5.03 14.12
CA PRO A 33 10.82 3.63 14.07
C PRO A 33 10.70 3.08 12.65
N ILE A 34 11.75 2.39 12.19
CA ILE A 34 11.79 1.73 10.86
C ILE A 34 11.90 0.22 11.07
N CYS A 35 10.95 -0.51 10.49
CA CYS A 35 10.95 -1.96 10.41
C CYS A 35 11.36 -2.40 8.99
N LEU A 36 12.53 -3.01 8.84
CA LEU A 36 12.94 -3.67 7.59
C LEU A 36 12.44 -5.11 7.62
N SER A 37 11.44 -5.41 6.76
CA SER A 37 10.86 -6.76 6.65
C SER A 37 11.47 -7.50 5.46
N THR A 38 11.99 -8.71 5.71
CA THR A 38 12.83 -9.45 4.75
C THR A 38 12.49 -10.93 4.71
N PRO A 39 12.79 -11.64 3.59
CA PRO A 39 12.60 -13.07 3.49
C PRO A 39 13.50 -13.86 4.45
N LYS A 40 13.14 -15.12 4.68
CA LYS A 40 13.94 -16.10 5.43
C LYS A 40 15.38 -16.16 4.91
N GLY A 41 16.31 -16.38 5.82
CA GLY A 41 17.73 -16.46 5.50
C GLY A 41 18.41 -15.10 5.29
N THR A 42 17.70 -13.98 5.50
CA THR A 42 18.34 -12.67 5.59
C THR A 42 19.08 -12.55 6.92
N THR A 43 20.30 -12.06 6.86
CA THR A 43 21.17 -11.87 8.03
C THR A 43 21.69 -10.43 8.08
N PRO A 44 22.13 -9.92 9.25
CA PRO A 44 22.76 -8.60 9.34
C PRO A 44 23.94 -8.42 8.37
N ALA A 45 24.64 -9.51 8.01
CA ALA A 45 25.74 -9.46 7.05
C ALA A 45 25.26 -9.10 5.62
N LYS A 46 24.04 -9.50 5.23
CA LYS A 46 23.46 -9.19 3.92
C LYS A 46 23.06 -7.73 3.80
N ILE A 47 22.68 -7.09 4.91
CA ILE A 47 22.32 -5.66 4.98
C ILE A 47 23.47 -4.79 5.50
N LYS A 48 24.72 -5.33 5.47
CA LYS A 48 25.90 -4.58 5.88
C LYS A 48 26.05 -3.29 5.08
N GLY A 49 26.18 -2.18 5.80
CA GLY A 49 26.25 -0.84 5.19
C GLY A 49 24.91 -0.10 5.20
N ALA A 50 23.80 -0.76 5.57
CA ALA A 50 22.55 -0.07 5.85
C ALA A 50 22.58 0.63 7.23
N SER A 51 21.59 1.49 7.46
CA SER A 51 21.49 2.30 8.67
C SER A 51 21.29 1.48 9.95
N ASN A 52 21.90 1.93 11.06
CA ASN A 52 21.67 1.40 12.40
C ASN A 52 20.25 1.69 12.96
N ARG A 53 19.45 2.48 12.24
CA ARG A 53 18.04 2.80 12.61
C ARG A 53 17.07 1.65 12.35
N LEU A 54 17.51 0.64 11.61
CA LEU A 54 16.64 -0.46 11.18
C LEU A 54 16.40 -1.47 12.29
N ASN A 55 15.12 -1.81 12.51
CA ASN A 55 14.71 -3.03 13.20
C ASN A 55 14.44 -4.12 12.16
N LEU A 56 15.26 -5.17 12.16
CA LEU A 56 15.16 -6.27 11.20
C LEU A 56 14.07 -7.26 11.63
N VAL A 57 13.09 -7.47 10.77
CA VAL A 57 12.09 -8.53 10.89
C VAL A 57 12.27 -9.52 9.74
N VAL A 58 12.58 -10.76 10.08
CA VAL A 58 12.83 -11.83 9.10
C VAL A 58 11.61 -12.73 9.02
N SER A 59 11.11 -12.95 7.81
CA SER A 59 10.03 -13.90 7.54
C SER A 59 10.45 -15.34 7.85
N ASP A 60 9.49 -16.17 8.22
CA ASP A 60 9.68 -17.61 8.36
C ASP A 60 9.67 -18.34 7.00
N GLU A 61 9.20 -17.67 5.92
CA GLU A 61 9.07 -18.22 4.57
C GLU A 61 10.22 -17.79 3.66
N GLU A 62 10.71 -18.74 2.84
CA GLU A 62 11.58 -18.44 1.71
C GLU A 62 10.74 -17.91 0.54
N GLY A 63 11.21 -16.85 -0.14
CA GLY A 63 10.50 -16.27 -1.27
C GLY A 63 9.21 -15.53 -0.90
N SER A 64 9.17 -14.94 0.29
CA SER A 64 8.04 -14.14 0.76
C SER A 64 7.60 -13.10 -0.26
N SER A 65 6.30 -13.03 -0.52
CA SER A 65 5.68 -12.01 -1.37
C SER A 65 5.72 -10.63 -0.71
N PHE A 66 5.51 -9.58 -1.51
CA PHE A 66 5.38 -8.22 -0.98
C PHE A 66 4.33 -8.14 0.14
N ALA A 67 3.16 -8.76 -0.06
CA ALA A 67 2.09 -8.81 0.93
C ALA A 67 2.55 -9.42 2.26
N GLU A 68 3.25 -10.56 2.22
CA GLU A 68 3.76 -11.23 3.41
C GLU A 68 4.81 -10.38 4.13
N LEU A 69 5.70 -9.72 3.40
CA LEU A 69 6.69 -8.83 3.99
C LEU A 69 6.03 -7.61 4.67
N VAL A 70 4.99 -7.04 4.06
CA VAL A 70 4.21 -5.96 4.68
C VAL A 70 3.54 -6.45 5.96
N GLU A 71 2.85 -7.60 5.93
CA GLU A 71 2.15 -8.14 7.11
C GLU A 71 3.11 -8.48 8.26
N ASN A 72 4.31 -8.97 7.97
CA ASN A 72 5.33 -9.19 9.01
C ASN A 72 5.74 -7.88 9.69
N GLY A 73 5.89 -6.80 8.93
CA GLY A 73 6.14 -5.46 9.48
C GLY A 73 4.98 -4.93 10.31
N VAL A 74 3.75 -5.11 9.83
CA VAL A 74 2.51 -4.76 10.58
C VAL A 74 2.45 -5.52 11.89
N ASN A 75 2.70 -6.82 11.89
CA ASN A 75 2.71 -7.65 13.10
C ASN A 75 3.77 -7.20 14.10
N ALA A 76 4.94 -6.76 13.64
CA ALA A 76 5.97 -6.20 14.51
C ALA A 76 5.49 -4.92 15.19
N PHE A 77 4.78 -4.05 14.48
CA PHE A 77 4.21 -2.82 15.05
C PHE A 77 2.97 -3.08 15.91
N ALA A 78 2.15 -4.06 15.59
CA ALA A 78 0.98 -4.44 16.40
C ALA A 78 1.35 -4.86 17.83
N ASN A 79 2.59 -5.33 18.05
CA ASN A 79 3.14 -5.65 19.36
C ASN A 79 3.76 -4.42 20.08
N ASN A 80 3.78 -3.24 19.45
CA ASN A 80 4.30 -2.00 20.02
C ASN A 80 3.13 -1.04 20.33
N PRO A 81 2.73 -0.85 21.60
CA PRO A 81 1.59 -0.02 21.98
C PRO A 81 1.75 1.47 21.64
N ASP A 82 2.97 1.93 21.38
CA ASP A 82 3.25 3.31 21.03
C ASP A 82 2.93 3.62 19.55
N VAL A 83 2.85 2.59 18.67
CA VAL A 83 2.59 2.76 17.24
C VAL A 83 1.09 2.64 16.97
N LYS A 84 0.50 3.71 16.44
CA LYS A 84 -0.93 3.77 16.03
C LYS A 84 -1.12 3.84 14.53
N TRP A 85 -0.08 4.31 13.83
CA TRP A 85 -0.06 4.52 12.40
C TRP A 85 1.17 3.87 11.81
N PHE A 86 1.08 3.45 10.56
CA PHE A 86 2.26 3.03 9.81
C PHE A 86 2.20 3.51 8.38
N SER A 87 3.35 3.55 7.73
CA SER A 87 3.49 3.77 6.30
C SER A 87 4.38 2.70 5.70
N ILE A 88 4.16 2.41 4.42
CA ILE A 88 4.96 1.46 3.66
C ILE A 88 5.84 2.28 2.72
N LEU A 89 7.15 2.11 2.84
CA LEU A 89 8.16 2.73 2.00
C LEU A 89 8.86 1.65 1.20
N GLU A 90 8.78 1.69 -0.13
CA GLU A 90 9.58 0.82 -0.97
C GLU A 90 11.06 1.23 -0.89
N PHE A 91 11.98 0.27 -0.95
CA PHE A 91 13.39 0.54 -0.68
C PHE A 91 14.10 1.32 -1.81
N ASP A 92 13.45 1.47 -2.95
CA ASP A 92 13.89 2.25 -4.12
C ASP A 92 13.17 3.59 -4.29
N ASP A 93 12.30 3.94 -3.34
CA ASP A 93 11.50 5.16 -3.29
C ASP A 93 11.89 6.09 -2.14
N THR A 94 11.29 7.29 -2.08
CA THR A 94 11.57 8.26 -1.01
C THR A 94 10.34 9.09 -0.65
N TYR A 95 10.25 9.50 0.63
CA TYR A 95 9.32 10.56 1.03
C TYR A 95 9.84 11.95 0.60
N THR A 96 8.89 12.82 0.25
CA THR A 96 9.23 14.24 0.03
C THR A 96 9.41 14.98 1.38
N PRO A 97 10.12 16.12 1.39
CA PRO A 97 10.31 16.89 2.64
C PRO A 97 9.03 17.35 3.32
N ILE A 98 7.92 17.44 2.59
CA ILE A 98 6.62 17.90 3.13
C ILE A 98 5.73 16.77 3.65
N TRP A 99 6.13 15.51 3.46
CA TRP A 99 5.32 14.35 3.80
C TRP A 99 4.91 14.32 5.27
N LEU A 100 5.88 14.47 6.20
CA LEU A 100 5.61 14.38 7.64
C LEU A 100 4.69 15.49 8.16
N ASP A 101 4.93 16.73 7.74
CA ASP A 101 4.14 17.87 8.23
C ASP A 101 2.71 17.80 7.75
N ASN A 102 2.49 17.37 6.49
CA ASN A 102 1.15 17.13 5.98
C ASN A 102 0.50 15.92 6.66
N THR A 103 1.24 14.83 6.91
CA THR A 103 0.73 13.66 7.66
C THR A 103 0.17 14.09 9.02
N LYS A 104 0.95 14.81 9.83
CA LYS A 104 0.51 15.32 11.14
C LYS A 104 -0.74 16.18 11.02
N ARG A 105 -0.69 17.15 10.12
CA ARG A 105 -1.80 18.09 9.91
C ARG A 105 -3.10 17.40 9.55
N TYR A 106 -3.06 16.41 8.65
CA TYR A 106 -4.27 15.74 8.19
C TYR A 106 -4.80 14.72 9.20
N ILE A 107 -3.95 14.02 9.94
CA ILE A 107 -4.38 13.19 11.07
C ILE A 107 -5.11 14.03 12.12
N ASP A 108 -4.57 15.20 12.47
CA ASP A 108 -5.20 16.10 13.45
C ASP A 108 -6.52 16.68 12.94
N PHE A 109 -6.58 17.02 11.65
CA PHE A 109 -7.75 17.65 11.03
C PHE A 109 -8.89 16.68 10.74
N MET A 110 -8.57 15.42 10.40
CA MET A 110 -9.53 14.38 9.98
C MET A 110 -9.30 13.08 10.78
N PRO A 111 -9.49 13.07 12.10
CA PRO A 111 -9.09 11.96 12.97
C PRO A 111 -9.86 10.65 12.70
N ASP A 112 -11.01 10.72 12.04
CA ASP A 112 -11.83 9.55 11.68
C ASP A 112 -11.43 8.92 10.34
N THR A 113 -10.35 9.39 9.70
CA THR A 113 -9.86 8.85 8.43
C THR A 113 -8.94 7.67 8.72
N SER A 114 -9.18 6.56 8.04
CA SER A 114 -8.42 5.31 8.24
C SER A 114 -7.13 5.27 7.42
N VAL A 115 -7.13 5.94 6.26
CA VAL A 115 -5.98 6.00 5.35
C VAL A 115 -5.81 7.39 4.78
N PHE A 116 -4.60 7.90 4.86
CA PHE A 116 -4.19 9.10 4.14
C PHE A 116 -3.19 8.71 3.04
N MET A 117 -3.60 8.86 1.81
CA MET A 117 -2.74 8.74 0.64
C MET A 117 -2.16 10.09 0.28
N PHE A 118 -1.15 10.10 -0.57
CA PHE A 118 -0.58 11.32 -1.15
C PHE A 118 -0.67 11.27 -2.67
N LEU A 119 -0.56 12.42 -3.31
CA LEU A 119 -0.14 12.44 -4.69
C LEU A 119 1.32 11.95 -4.76
N GLU A 120 1.62 11.19 -5.78
CA GLU A 120 2.95 10.67 -6.03
C GLU A 120 3.57 11.33 -7.24
N ASP A 121 4.87 11.60 -7.18
CA ASP A 121 5.68 12.00 -8.32
C ASP A 121 6.33 10.73 -8.91
N ILE A 122 5.92 10.35 -10.11
CA ILE A 122 6.31 9.08 -10.73
C ILE A 122 7.42 9.32 -11.76
N THR A 123 8.53 8.61 -11.59
CA THR A 123 9.69 8.68 -12.48
C THR A 123 10.11 7.31 -13.00
N ASP A 124 10.69 7.26 -14.20
CA ASP A 124 11.31 6.04 -14.73
C ASP A 124 12.67 5.79 -14.07
N PHE A 125 12.87 4.56 -13.60
CA PHE A 125 14.10 4.15 -12.90
C PHE A 125 15.34 4.26 -13.80
N ASN A 126 15.21 3.97 -15.10
CA ASN A 126 16.35 3.82 -15.99
C ASN A 126 16.93 5.16 -16.45
N ASP A 127 16.10 6.17 -16.65
CA ASP A 127 16.55 7.47 -17.18
C ASP A 127 16.12 8.67 -16.32
N GLY A 128 15.42 8.42 -15.22
CA GLY A 128 14.97 9.45 -14.28
C GLY A 128 13.92 10.41 -14.85
N LYS A 129 13.32 10.06 -16.00
CA LYS A 129 12.30 10.91 -16.61
C LYS A 129 11.02 10.87 -15.81
N TYR A 130 10.41 12.02 -15.66
CA TYR A 130 9.07 12.16 -15.14
C TYR A 130 8.06 11.45 -16.05
N ILE A 131 7.23 10.59 -15.45
CA ILE A 131 6.15 9.85 -16.11
C ILE A 131 4.80 10.53 -15.90
N GLY A 132 4.50 10.93 -14.66
CA GLY A 132 3.21 11.50 -14.29
C GLY A 132 3.02 11.62 -12.78
N PHE A 133 1.80 11.94 -12.38
CA PHE A 133 1.37 11.86 -10.99
C PHE A 133 0.57 10.59 -10.75
N GLY A 134 0.68 10.03 -9.53
CA GLY A 134 -0.21 9.02 -9.01
C GLY A 134 -1.30 9.63 -8.13
N ASN A 135 -2.44 8.93 -8.05
CA ASN A 135 -3.55 9.22 -7.14
C ASN A 135 -4.38 10.50 -7.42
N GLU A 136 -4.08 11.27 -8.46
CA GLU A 136 -4.81 12.50 -8.80
C GLU A 136 -6.27 12.24 -9.17
N ALA A 137 -6.61 11.03 -9.61
CA ALA A 137 -7.98 10.65 -9.97
C ALA A 137 -8.98 10.84 -8.82
N ALA A 138 -8.57 10.74 -7.55
CA ALA A 138 -9.40 11.02 -6.39
C ALA A 138 -9.90 12.49 -6.34
N TRP A 139 -9.24 13.39 -7.06
CA TRP A 139 -9.60 14.81 -7.16
C TRP A 139 -10.34 15.15 -8.45
N ALA A 140 -10.63 14.17 -9.28
CA ALA A 140 -11.40 14.33 -10.49
C ALA A 140 -12.90 14.08 -10.21
N SER A 141 -13.75 15.07 -10.44
CA SER A 141 -15.20 14.97 -10.21
C SER A 141 -15.91 13.90 -11.04
N SER A 142 -15.23 13.35 -12.07
CA SER A 142 -15.72 12.25 -12.89
C SER A 142 -15.56 10.87 -12.24
N PHE A 143 -14.76 10.76 -11.18
CA PHE A 143 -14.46 9.49 -10.53
C PHE A 143 -14.95 9.42 -9.07
N SER A 144 -14.95 10.53 -8.35
CA SER A 144 -15.29 10.55 -6.92
C SER A 144 -16.49 11.48 -6.68
N ASN A 145 -17.45 11.03 -5.86
CA ASN A 145 -18.60 11.85 -5.44
C ASN A 145 -18.17 12.93 -4.44
N GLU A 146 -17.20 12.65 -3.60
CA GLU A 146 -16.60 13.58 -2.66
C GLU A 146 -15.12 13.72 -2.98
N LEU A 147 -14.70 14.91 -3.44
CA LEU A 147 -13.35 15.15 -3.93
C LEU A 147 -12.29 14.82 -2.87
N GLY A 148 -11.28 14.08 -3.28
CA GLY A 148 -10.20 13.62 -2.43
C GLY A 148 -10.50 12.33 -1.66
N PHE A 149 -11.77 11.87 -1.60
CA PHE A 149 -12.11 10.57 -1.01
C PHE A 149 -12.16 9.48 -2.07
N ILE A 150 -11.68 8.30 -1.67
CA ILE A 150 -11.84 7.07 -2.44
C ILE A 150 -12.98 6.29 -1.79
N ASP A 151 -14.08 6.15 -2.52
CA ASP A 151 -15.24 5.37 -2.15
C ASP A 151 -15.47 4.21 -3.14
N LEU A 152 -16.53 3.44 -2.95
CA LEU A 152 -16.89 2.34 -3.84
C LEU A 152 -17.19 2.84 -5.26
N ASP A 153 -17.85 3.98 -5.42
CA ASP A 153 -18.17 4.55 -6.72
C ASP A 153 -16.90 4.99 -7.46
N CYS A 154 -15.94 5.60 -6.75
CA CYS A 154 -14.63 5.93 -7.28
C CYS A 154 -13.92 4.67 -7.80
N LEU A 155 -13.91 3.60 -7.00
CA LEU A 155 -13.26 2.34 -7.36
C LEU A 155 -13.96 1.58 -8.50
N GLN A 156 -15.23 1.83 -8.79
CA GLN A 156 -15.89 1.31 -9.99
C GLN A 156 -15.41 1.96 -11.28
N ASN A 157 -14.97 3.19 -11.21
CA ASN A 157 -14.58 3.99 -12.36
C ASN A 157 -13.05 4.06 -12.56
N TYR A 158 -12.28 3.87 -11.47
CA TYR A 158 -10.83 3.96 -11.49
C TYR A 158 -10.20 2.97 -10.51
N PHE A 159 -9.12 2.30 -10.90
CA PHE A 159 -8.51 1.22 -10.12
C PHE A 159 -6.99 1.39 -9.89
N ASP A 160 -6.34 2.30 -10.60
CA ASP A 160 -4.88 2.44 -10.58
C ASP A 160 -4.43 3.43 -9.50
N PHE A 161 -4.63 3.00 -8.23
CA PHE A 161 -4.19 3.74 -7.05
C PHE A 161 -2.93 3.13 -6.44
N TYR A 162 -2.01 3.97 -6.07
CA TYR A 162 -0.76 3.63 -5.40
C TYR A 162 -0.87 3.91 -3.90
N LEU A 163 -0.62 2.89 -3.07
CA LEU A 163 -0.74 3.01 -1.63
C LEU A 163 0.61 2.98 -0.90
N THR A 164 1.71 2.84 -1.62
CA THR A 164 3.04 3.08 -1.06
C THR A 164 3.17 4.55 -0.65
N GLY A 165 3.89 4.84 0.42
CA GLY A 165 3.93 6.20 0.99
C GLY A 165 2.68 6.66 1.74
N SER A 166 1.57 5.91 1.67
CA SER A 166 0.34 6.21 2.41
C SER A 166 0.48 5.93 3.90
N ILE A 167 -0.37 6.58 4.68
CA ILE A 167 -0.45 6.43 6.13
C ILE A 167 -1.69 5.61 6.47
N PHE A 168 -1.50 4.50 7.16
CA PHE A 168 -2.57 3.58 7.55
C PHE A 168 -2.79 3.62 9.05
N ASN A 169 -4.04 3.70 9.50
CA ASN A 169 -4.37 3.44 10.88
C ASN A 169 -4.17 1.94 11.16
N LEU A 170 -3.31 1.60 12.11
CA LEU A 170 -2.91 0.22 12.40
C LEU A 170 -4.10 -0.65 12.83
N LYS A 171 -4.98 -0.12 13.67
CA LYS A 171 -6.17 -0.83 14.13
C LYS A 171 -7.13 -1.13 12.96
N ASP A 172 -7.35 -0.13 12.10
CA ASP A 172 -8.24 -0.28 10.95
C ASP A 172 -7.67 -1.24 9.91
N TRP A 173 -6.35 -1.23 9.69
CA TRP A 173 -5.68 -2.21 8.83
C TRP A 173 -5.93 -3.64 9.30
N ILE A 174 -5.73 -3.91 10.59
CA ILE A 174 -5.98 -5.23 11.19
C ILE A 174 -7.46 -5.63 11.07
N GLU A 175 -8.38 -4.69 11.29
CA GLU A 175 -9.82 -4.93 11.15
C GLU A 175 -10.24 -5.21 9.70
N VAL A 176 -9.65 -4.53 8.73
CA VAL A 176 -9.86 -4.80 7.29
C VAL A 176 -9.27 -6.17 6.92
N GLY A 177 -8.18 -6.57 7.53
CA GLY A 177 -7.53 -7.87 7.36
C GLY A 177 -6.44 -7.89 6.32
N GLY A 178 -5.49 -6.97 6.37
CA GLY A 178 -4.22 -7.00 5.64
C GLY A 178 -4.27 -7.22 4.13
N LEU A 179 -3.13 -7.45 3.52
CA LEU A 179 -3.01 -7.84 2.10
C LEU A 179 -3.18 -9.35 1.93
N LYS A 180 -3.69 -9.77 0.77
CA LYS A 180 -3.83 -11.20 0.43
C LYS A 180 -2.60 -11.66 -0.38
N PRO A 181 -1.75 -12.57 0.15
CA PRO A 181 -0.54 -13.02 -0.55
C PRO A 181 -0.80 -13.72 -1.91
N SER A 182 -2.00 -14.25 -2.09
CA SER A 182 -2.41 -14.89 -3.35
C SER A 182 -2.66 -13.90 -4.49
N ILE A 183 -2.86 -12.61 -4.19
CA ILE A 183 -3.06 -11.55 -5.18
C ILE A 183 -1.71 -10.84 -5.38
N LYS A 184 -1.15 -10.90 -6.60
CA LYS A 184 0.22 -10.45 -6.87
C LYS A 184 0.29 -9.04 -7.47
N ILE A 185 -0.70 -8.64 -8.29
CA ILE A 185 -0.67 -7.36 -9.00
C ILE A 185 -1.74 -6.40 -8.47
N THR A 186 -2.96 -6.88 -8.26
CA THR A 186 -4.11 -6.04 -7.91
C THR A 186 -4.38 -5.98 -6.39
N PHE A 187 -3.40 -6.31 -5.56
CA PHE A 187 -3.56 -6.40 -4.10
C PHE A 187 -3.96 -5.06 -3.46
N TRP A 188 -3.48 -3.91 -3.96
CA TRP A 188 -3.88 -2.59 -3.46
C TRP A 188 -5.33 -2.29 -3.77
N TYR A 189 -5.77 -2.56 -5.01
CA TYR A 189 -7.15 -2.37 -5.41
C TYR A 189 -8.10 -3.28 -4.62
N GLU A 190 -7.75 -4.56 -4.45
CA GLU A 190 -8.53 -5.49 -3.63
C GLU A 190 -8.64 -5.01 -2.18
N TRP A 191 -7.55 -4.52 -1.61
CA TRP A 191 -7.54 -4.00 -0.25
C TRP A 191 -8.44 -2.76 -0.11
N LEU A 192 -8.39 -1.83 -1.06
CA LEU A 192 -9.26 -0.64 -1.10
C LEU A 192 -10.74 -1.03 -1.19
N LEU A 193 -11.09 -2.03 -2.00
CA LEU A 193 -12.47 -2.54 -2.08
C LEU A 193 -12.97 -3.05 -0.71
N ARG A 194 -12.14 -3.81 0.01
CA ARG A 194 -12.48 -4.27 1.37
C ARG A 194 -12.59 -3.13 2.36
N ALA A 195 -11.65 -2.22 2.35
CA ALA A 195 -11.60 -1.09 3.27
C ALA A 195 -12.85 -0.21 3.09
N THR A 196 -13.15 0.21 1.88
CA THR A 196 -14.31 1.05 1.57
C THR A 196 -15.63 0.33 1.82
N ASN A 197 -15.73 -0.96 1.49
CA ASN A 197 -16.92 -1.78 1.80
C ASN A 197 -17.17 -1.95 3.32
N LYS A 198 -16.12 -1.84 4.14
CA LYS A 198 -16.23 -1.80 5.61
C LYS A 198 -16.45 -0.39 6.17
N GLY A 199 -16.68 0.59 5.31
CA GLY A 199 -16.92 1.98 5.71
C GLY A 199 -15.65 2.71 6.18
N LYS A 200 -14.45 2.19 5.88
CA LYS A 200 -13.20 2.89 6.21
C LYS A 200 -13.00 4.06 5.25
N LYS A 201 -12.67 5.22 5.82
CA LYS A 201 -12.44 6.44 5.05
C LYS A 201 -11.01 6.45 4.50
N VAL A 202 -10.88 6.65 3.20
CA VAL A 202 -9.61 6.78 2.49
C VAL A 202 -9.57 8.15 1.82
N PHE A 203 -8.57 8.96 2.17
CA PHE A 203 -8.45 10.34 1.68
C PHE A 203 -7.09 10.56 1.03
N VAL A 204 -7.08 11.19 -0.14
CA VAL A 204 -5.86 11.58 -0.86
C VAL A 204 -5.51 13.03 -0.52
N ILE A 205 -4.41 13.23 0.19
CA ILE A 205 -3.87 14.57 0.47
C ILE A 205 -3.42 15.21 -0.84
N PRO A 206 -3.89 16.44 -1.21
CA PRO A 206 -3.55 17.09 -2.48
C PRO A 206 -2.13 17.71 -2.44
N LYS A 207 -1.16 16.91 -2.07
CA LYS A 207 0.27 17.25 -2.00
C LYS A 207 1.09 16.06 -2.45
N VAL A 208 2.16 16.33 -3.19
CA VAL A 208 3.14 15.31 -3.56
C VAL A 208 3.94 14.94 -2.32
N GLY A 209 3.62 13.81 -1.71
CA GLY A 209 4.27 13.30 -0.50
C GLY A 209 5.28 12.19 -0.75
N TYR A 210 5.26 11.60 -1.93
CA TYR A 210 6.04 10.41 -2.25
C TYR A 210 6.66 10.51 -3.65
N ASN A 211 7.92 10.10 -3.78
CA ASN A 211 8.60 9.94 -5.06
C ASN A 211 8.63 8.45 -5.38
N HIS A 212 7.87 8.05 -6.37
CA HIS A 212 7.70 6.68 -6.80
C HIS A 212 8.54 6.39 -8.06
N THR A 213 9.24 5.27 -8.06
CA THR A 213 10.13 4.88 -9.16
C THR A 213 9.61 3.63 -9.84
N LEU A 214 9.29 3.73 -11.14
CA LEU A 214 8.78 2.61 -11.94
C LEU A 214 9.83 2.07 -12.91
N GLY A 215 9.61 0.81 -13.35
CA GLY A 215 10.36 0.21 -14.45
C GLY A 215 11.71 -0.41 -14.05
N ARG A 216 11.98 -0.61 -12.77
CA ARG A 216 13.15 -1.39 -12.33
C ARG A 216 12.90 -2.87 -12.63
N LYS A 217 13.77 -3.45 -13.49
CA LYS A 217 13.58 -4.82 -14.06
C LYS A 217 13.52 -5.94 -13.03
N ASP A 218 14.19 -5.77 -11.89
CA ASP A 218 14.24 -6.72 -10.78
C ASP A 218 13.21 -6.41 -9.68
N SER A 219 12.29 -5.46 -9.91
CA SER A 219 11.18 -5.23 -8.99
C SER A 219 10.23 -6.43 -8.93
N LEU A 220 9.62 -6.68 -7.77
CA LEU A 220 8.64 -7.76 -7.61
C LEU A 220 7.45 -7.61 -8.59
N VAL A 221 7.00 -6.38 -8.83
CA VAL A 221 5.90 -6.10 -9.76
C VAL A 221 6.26 -6.49 -11.19
N GLU A 222 7.47 -6.18 -11.64
CA GLU A 222 7.91 -6.58 -12.99
C GLU A 222 8.13 -8.10 -13.08
N GLN A 223 8.60 -8.75 -12.03
CA GLN A 223 8.67 -10.21 -11.96
C GLN A 223 7.27 -10.83 -12.05
N TYR A 224 6.29 -10.33 -11.28
CA TYR A 224 4.91 -10.83 -11.34
C TYR A 224 4.25 -10.59 -12.71
N LYS A 225 4.47 -9.43 -13.35
CA LYS A 225 3.98 -9.17 -14.71
C LYS A 225 4.59 -10.09 -15.76
N ALA A 226 5.81 -10.54 -15.56
CA ALA A 226 6.47 -11.51 -16.46
C ALA A 226 5.89 -12.93 -16.28
N GLU A 227 5.43 -13.29 -15.08
CA GLU A 227 4.87 -14.61 -14.74
C GLU A 227 3.37 -14.70 -15.00
N ILE A 228 2.64 -13.57 -14.88
CA ILE A 228 1.18 -13.50 -14.95
C ILE A 228 0.76 -12.87 -16.28
N SER A 229 -0.05 -13.60 -17.07
CA SER A 229 -0.58 -13.11 -18.34
C SER A 229 -1.55 -11.92 -18.13
N LYS A 230 -1.82 -11.16 -19.20
CA LYS A 230 -2.80 -10.07 -19.13
C LYS A 230 -4.19 -10.57 -18.76
N GLU A 231 -4.57 -11.75 -19.25
CA GLU A 231 -5.85 -12.41 -18.94
C GLU A 231 -5.93 -12.77 -17.46
N GLU A 232 -4.85 -13.27 -16.85
CA GLU A 232 -4.81 -13.54 -15.41
C GLU A 232 -4.86 -12.27 -14.59
N SER A 233 -4.17 -11.20 -15.00
CA SER A 233 -4.26 -9.90 -14.34
C SER A 233 -5.68 -9.34 -14.38
N GLN A 234 -6.36 -9.44 -15.53
CA GLN A 234 -7.75 -9.02 -15.67
C GLN A 234 -8.67 -9.88 -14.82
N TRP A 235 -8.43 -11.20 -14.75
CA TRP A 235 -9.21 -12.11 -13.92
C TRP A 235 -9.12 -11.78 -12.43
N TRP A 236 -7.92 -11.50 -11.91
CA TRP A 236 -7.73 -11.08 -10.52
C TRP A 236 -8.44 -9.76 -10.23
N PHE A 237 -8.36 -8.81 -11.14
CA PHE A 237 -9.05 -7.54 -11.05
C PHE A 237 -10.57 -7.72 -11.01
N ASP A 238 -11.13 -8.49 -11.92
CA ASP A 238 -12.57 -8.76 -11.98
C ASP A 238 -13.06 -9.57 -10.78
N LEU A 239 -12.21 -10.48 -10.25
CA LEU A 239 -12.54 -11.22 -9.04
C LEU A 239 -12.63 -10.31 -7.83
N ALA A 240 -11.63 -9.46 -7.64
CA ALA A 240 -11.60 -8.51 -6.54
C ALA A 240 -12.82 -7.58 -6.58
N LYS A 241 -13.14 -7.05 -7.76
CA LYS A 241 -14.31 -6.21 -7.97
C LYS A 241 -15.62 -6.92 -7.64
N ARG A 242 -15.82 -8.15 -8.16
CA ARG A 242 -17.03 -8.93 -7.90
C ARG A 242 -17.19 -9.34 -6.44
N GLU A 243 -16.10 -9.68 -5.76
CA GLU A 243 -16.14 -10.10 -4.36
C GLU A 243 -16.71 -9.01 -3.44
N TYR A 244 -16.44 -7.74 -3.73
CA TYR A 244 -16.80 -6.64 -2.82
C TYR A 244 -17.92 -5.74 -3.35
N PHE A 245 -18.01 -5.49 -4.65
CA PHE A 245 -19.05 -4.63 -5.21
C PHE A 245 -20.41 -5.29 -5.36
N TYR A 246 -20.46 -6.57 -5.68
CA TYR A 246 -21.71 -7.28 -5.98
C TYR A 246 -22.23 -8.09 -4.80
N LYS A 247 -21.69 -7.93 -3.62
CA LYS A 247 -22.07 -8.71 -2.45
C LYS A 247 -23.52 -8.45 -2.00
N GLU A 248 -24.00 -7.23 -2.14
CA GLU A 248 -25.38 -6.87 -1.79
C GLU A 248 -26.39 -7.33 -2.85
N ASP A 249 -26.03 -7.23 -4.13
CA ASP A 249 -26.90 -7.66 -5.21
C ASP A 249 -27.12 -9.17 -5.19
N ARG A 250 -26.11 -9.95 -4.84
CA ARG A 250 -26.25 -11.41 -4.66
C ARG A 250 -27.19 -11.79 -3.52
N LYS A 251 -27.32 -10.97 -2.48
CA LYS A 251 -28.29 -11.20 -1.40
C LYS A 251 -29.72 -10.97 -1.87
N LYS A 252 -29.94 -10.04 -2.82
CA LYS A 252 -31.26 -9.76 -3.40
C LYS A 252 -31.69 -10.87 -4.39
N GLU A 253 -30.73 -11.44 -5.13
CA GLU A 253 -30.98 -12.56 -6.05
C GLU A 253 -31.23 -13.89 -5.33
N TYR A 254 -30.86 -14.01 -4.05
CA TYR A 254 -30.98 -15.23 -3.24
C TYR A 254 -32.02 -15.11 -2.12
N ASP A 255 -32.99 -14.22 -2.24
CA ASP A 255 -34.13 -14.17 -1.32
C ASP A 255 -35.19 -15.15 -1.85
N PRO A 256 -35.37 -16.33 -1.20
CA PRO A 256 -36.33 -17.34 -1.64
C PRO A 256 -37.79 -16.85 -1.61
N GLU A 257 -38.09 -15.76 -0.86
CA GLU A 257 -39.41 -15.17 -0.80
C GLU A 257 -39.77 -14.36 -2.07
N ILE A 258 -38.78 -13.96 -2.91
CA ILE A 258 -39.01 -13.21 -4.15
C ILE A 258 -39.32 -14.16 -5.31
N GLN A 259 -38.90 -15.42 -5.24
CA GLN A 259 -39.15 -16.41 -6.31
C GLN A 259 -40.55 -17.03 -6.28
N ASP A 260 -41.27 -16.93 -5.17
CA ASP A 260 -42.62 -17.50 -5.05
C ASP A 260 -43.77 -16.53 -5.43
N THR A 261 -43.46 -15.30 -5.89
CA THR A 261 -44.49 -14.31 -6.25
C THR A 261 -44.67 -14.09 -7.76
N GLU A 262 -43.95 -14.84 -8.62
CA GLU A 262 -44.15 -14.87 -10.09
C GLU A 262 -44.47 -16.30 -10.58
N GLY A 263 -45.40 -16.96 -9.97
CA GLY A 263 -45.98 -18.24 -10.36
C GLY A 263 -47.44 -18.10 -10.72
#